data_31d4f499b7aba72cae4de71e3a73f30e
#
_entry.id   31d4f499b7aba72cae4de71e3a73f30e
#
_cell.length_a   1.000
_cell.length_b   1.000
_cell.length_c   1.000
_cell.angle_alpha   90.00
_cell.angle_beta   90.00
_cell.angle_gamma   90.00
#
_symmetry.space_group_name_H-M   'P 1'
#
loop_
_entity.id
_entity.type
_entity.pdbx_description
1 polymer ?
#
loop_
_entity_poly.entity_id
_entity_poly.type
_entity_poly.pdbx_seq_one_letter_code
_entity_poly.pdbx_strand_id
1 'polypeptide(L)'
;MAVIKKFKIENHKENKIIVELKNISVFFNKRQILDNLNLKITKQKILGMLGPNGVGKSTIFNLITGLKNPNYGEVIIDGINCNNLPINERFTKFKIGLVPQYGGIIHDLTLLDNLKLVSEIHIKAKELREQKINKLISQFEFESLLKIKSKDLSGGQKKKLVIAMALINDPKILLLDEPFAALDILTIK
;
A
#
# COMPACT_ATOMS: atom_id res chain seq x y z
N MET A 1 -5.87 -22.52 -3.55
CA MET A 1 -6.73 -21.71 -2.68
C MET A 1 -5.85 -20.84 -1.81
N ALA A 2 -5.98 -19.52 -1.83
CA ALA A 2 -5.17 -18.65 -0.98
C ALA A 2 -5.61 -18.80 0.48
N VAL A 3 -4.65 -19.02 1.39
CA VAL A 3 -4.94 -19.04 2.82
C VAL A 3 -4.84 -17.62 3.34
N ILE A 4 -5.96 -17.04 3.70
CA ILE A 4 -6.02 -15.70 4.32
C ILE A 4 -5.91 -15.89 5.83
N LYS A 5 -4.75 -15.56 6.43
CA LYS A 5 -4.60 -15.50 7.89
C LYS A 5 -4.96 -14.11 8.39
N LYS A 6 -5.95 -14.03 9.28
CA LYS A 6 -6.28 -12.82 10.03
C LYS A 6 -5.45 -12.81 11.32
N PHE A 7 -4.56 -11.84 11.47
CA PHE A 7 -3.93 -11.58 12.77
C PHE A 7 -4.88 -10.70 13.60
N LYS A 8 -5.28 -11.19 14.78
CA LYS A 8 -6.07 -10.43 15.73
C LYS A 8 -5.15 -9.51 16.53
N ILE A 9 -5.28 -8.21 16.34
CA ILE A 9 -4.86 -7.23 17.33
C ILE A 9 -6.13 -6.90 18.10
N GLU A 10 -6.22 -7.30 19.36
CA GLU A 10 -7.39 -7.03 20.20
C GLU A 10 -7.39 -5.56 20.62
N ASN A 11 -8.27 -4.77 20.03
CA ASN A 11 -8.73 -3.51 20.61
C ASN A 11 -10.24 -3.42 20.41
N HIS A 12 -10.98 -3.38 21.51
CA HIS A 12 -12.42 -3.22 21.57
C HIS A 12 -12.83 -1.79 21.16
N LYS A 13 -12.94 -1.54 19.85
CA LYS A 13 -13.73 -0.44 19.27
C LYS A 13 -14.40 -0.95 18.01
N GLU A 14 -15.62 -0.45 17.75
CA GLU A 14 -16.51 -0.84 16.64
C GLU A 14 -15.77 -1.30 15.39
N ASN A 15 -16.06 -2.53 14.95
CA ASN A 15 -15.45 -3.16 13.77
C ASN A 15 -15.93 -2.51 12.47
N LYS A 16 -15.70 -1.19 12.29
CA LYS A 16 -16.09 -0.50 11.07
C LYS A 16 -15.29 -1.05 9.89
N ILE A 17 -15.99 -1.60 8.90
CA ILE A 17 -15.39 -2.10 7.67
C ILE A 17 -14.83 -0.91 6.89
N ILE A 18 -13.56 -1.02 6.48
CA ILE A 18 -12.89 -0.02 5.64
C ILE A 18 -12.81 -0.47 4.17
N VAL A 19 -12.62 -1.77 3.92
CA VAL A 19 -12.65 -2.35 2.58
C VAL A 19 -13.53 -3.59 2.61
N GLU A 20 -14.44 -3.71 1.65
CA GLU A 20 -15.24 -4.91 1.40
C GLU A 20 -15.15 -5.27 -0.09
N LEU A 21 -14.76 -6.50 -0.35
CA LEU A 21 -14.88 -7.15 -1.64
C LEU A 21 -16.08 -8.09 -1.55
N LYS A 22 -17.09 -7.89 -2.40
CA LYS A 22 -18.35 -8.61 -2.33
C LYS A 22 -18.60 -9.37 -3.63
N ASN A 23 -18.65 -10.71 -3.54
CA ASN A 23 -18.90 -11.62 -4.65
C ASN A 23 -17.96 -11.39 -5.85
N ILE A 24 -16.69 -11.09 -5.57
CA ILE A 24 -15.71 -10.72 -6.59
C ILE A 24 -15.31 -11.92 -7.42
N SER A 25 -15.51 -11.83 -8.73
CA SER A 25 -14.91 -12.73 -9.71
C SER A 25 -14.06 -11.96 -10.71
N VAL A 26 -12.87 -12.48 -10.99
CA VAL A 26 -11.89 -11.87 -11.90
C VAL A 26 -11.37 -12.91 -12.87
N PHE A 27 -11.41 -12.58 -14.14
CA PHE A 27 -10.84 -13.38 -15.22
C PHE A 27 -9.65 -12.67 -15.85
N PHE A 28 -8.65 -13.44 -16.21
CA PHE A 28 -7.56 -13.00 -17.08
C PHE A 28 -7.56 -13.89 -18.32
N ASN A 29 -7.97 -13.33 -19.45
CA ASN A 29 -8.36 -14.09 -20.64
C ASN A 29 -9.48 -15.10 -20.27
N LYS A 30 -9.24 -16.40 -20.50
CA LYS A 30 -10.19 -17.47 -20.18
C LYS A 30 -9.96 -18.10 -18.80
N ARG A 31 -8.91 -17.67 -18.07
CA ARG A 31 -8.56 -18.23 -16.76
C ARG A 31 -9.19 -17.41 -15.65
N GLN A 32 -9.95 -18.07 -14.79
CA GLN A 32 -10.49 -17.47 -13.58
C GLN A 32 -9.38 -17.38 -12.52
N ILE A 33 -9.14 -16.16 -12.02
CA ILE A 33 -8.13 -15.86 -10.99
C ILE A 33 -8.77 -15.76 -9.61
N LEU A 34 -9.93 -15.11 -9.53
CA LEU A 34 -10.74 -15.02 -8.32
C LEU A 34 -12.14 -15.52 -8.62
N ASP A 35 -12.68 -16.34 -7.73
CA ASP A 35 -14.01 -16.91 -7.85
C ASP A 35 -14.84 -16.58 -6.61
N ASN A 36 -15.89 -15.78 -6.82
CA ASN A 36 -16.87 -15.38 -5.80
C ASN A 36 -16.24 -15.00 -4.44
N LEU A 37 -15.12 -14.26 -4.49
CA LEU A 37 -14.36 -13.88 -3.31
C LEU A 37 -15.16 -12.87 -2.48
N ASN A 38 -15.32 -13.19 -1.20
CA ASN A 38 -15.86 -12.28 -0.21
C ASN A 38 -14.80 -11.99 0.85
N LEU A 39 -14.44 -10.70 1.03
CA LEU A 39 -13.41 -10.27 1.97
C LEU A 39 -13.84 -8.97 2.65
N LYS A 40 -13.73 -8.92 3.98
CA LYS A 40 -13.97 -7.71 4.77
C LYS A 40 -12.72 -7.37 5.58
N ILE A 41 -12.26 -6.14 5.43
CA ILE A 41 -11.14 -5.57 6.19
C ILE A 41 -11.71 -4.47 7.07
N THR A 42 -11.48 -4.59 8.38
CA THR A 42 -11.94 -3.60 9.35
C THR A 42 -10.85 -2.57 9.64
N LYS A 43 -11.23 -1.37 10.06
CA LYS A 43 -10.29 -0.32 10.47
C LYS A 43 -9.33 -0.83 11.56
N GLN A 44 -8.11 -0.32 11.55
CA GLN A 44 -7.08 -0.64 12.57
C GLN A 44 -6.75 -2.14 12.67
N LYS A 45 -6.93 -2.90 11.61
CA LYS A 45 -6.53 -4.31 11.53
C LYS A 45 -5.46 -4.52 10.48
N ILE A 46 -4.57 -5.46 10.75
CA ILE A 46 -3.59 -5.95 9.78
C ILE A 46 -4.14 -7.25 9.19
N LEU A 47 -4.19 -7.30 7.87
CA LEU A 47 -4.56 -8.50 7.12
C LEU A 47 -3.35 -9.00 6.34
N GLY A 48 -2.87 -10.19 6.66
CA GLY A 48 -1.86 -10.90 5.90
C GLY A 48 -2.49 -11.83 4.86
N MET A 49 -2.03 -11.73 3.60
CA MET A 49 -2.42 -12.64 2.53
C MET A 49 -1.26 -13.56 2.20
N LEU A 50 -1.44 -14.87 2.44
CA LEU A 50 -0.44 -15.89 2.18
C LEU A 50 -0.93 -16.82 1.06
N GLY A 51 0.01 -17.29 0.24
CA GLY A 51 -0.27 -18.25 -0.83
C GLY A 51 0.80 -18.21 -1.91
N PRO A 52 0.83 -19.20 -2.81
CA PRO A 52 1.81 -19.29 -3.89
C PRO A 52 1.68 -18.11 -4.86
N ASN A 53 2.72 -17.90 -5.70
CA ASN A 53 2.68 -16.89 -6.74
C ASN A 53 1.57 -17.21 -7.75
N GLY A 54 0.92 -16.14 -8.27
CA GLY A 54 -0.17 -16.28 -9.25
C GLY A 54 -1.54 -16.66 -8.66
N VAL A 55 -1.69 -16.80 -7.33
CA VAL A 55 -2.97 -17.17 -6.70
C VAL A 55 -3.97 -15.99 -6.60
N GLY A 56 -3.59 -14.79 -7.01
CA GLY A 56 -4.47 -13.61 -7.02
C GLY A 56 -4.22 -12.59 -5.91
N LYS A 57 -3.14 -12.68 -5.13
CA LYS A 57 -2.81 -11.70 -4.08
C LYS A 57 -2.71 -10.28 -4.64
N SER A 58 -1.86 -10.05 -5.65
CA SER A 58 -1.72 -8.75 -6.29
C SER A 58 -2.98 -8.32 -7.06
N THR A 59 -3.82 -9.28 -7.49
CA THR A 59 -5.12 -8.98 -8.09
C THR A 59 -6.05 -8.29 -7.08
N ILE A 60 -6.04 -8.72 -5.81
CA ILE A 60 -6.80 -8.07 -4.73
C ILE A 60 -6.34 -6.63 -4.53
N PHE A 61 -5.02 -6.38 -4.52
CA PHE A 61 -4.49 -5.00 -4.44
C PHE A 61 -4.93 -4.16 -5.64
N ASN A 62 -4.85 -4.73 -6.85
CA ASN A 62 -5.27 -4.04 -8.07
C ASN A 62 -6.78 -3.71 -8.08
N LEU A 63 -7.61 -4.53 -7.47
CA LEU A 63 -9.04 -4.25 -7.28
C LEU A 63 -9.27 -3.09 -6.29
N ILE A 64 -8.57 -3.08 -5.16
CA ILE A 64 -8.69 -2.03 -4.15
C ILE A 64 -8.19 -0.69 -4.69
N THR A 65 -7.05 -0.69 -5.38
CA THR A 65 -6.47 0.53 -5.97
C THR A 65 -7.23 1.03 -7.18
N GLY A 66 -7.98 0.17 -7.88
CA GLY A 66 -8.67 0.49 -9.13
C GLY A 66 -7.80 0.32 -10.38
N LEU A 67 -6.61 -0.28 -10.24
CA LEU A 67 -5.80 -0.71 -11.39
C LEU A 67 -6.50 -1.80 -12.22
N LYS A 68 -7.41 -2.53 -11.61
CA LYS A 68 -8.27 -3.51 -12.26
C LYS A 68 -9.67 -3.43 -11.69
N ASN A 69 -10.66 -3.52 -12.56
CA ASN A 69 -12.05 -3.70 -12.15
C ASN A 69 -12.40 -5.19 -12.10
N PRO A 70 -13.30 -5.60 -11.21
CA PRO A 70 -13.80 -6.96 -11.20
C PRO A 70 -14.67 -7.23 -12.44
N ASN A 71 -14.73 -8.48 -12.88
CA ASN A 71 -15.71 -8.88 -13.91
C ASN A 71 -17.10 -8.99 -13.32
N TYR A 72 -17.19 -9.46 -12.06
CA TYR A 72 -18.43 -9.53 -11.29
C TYR A 72 -18.15 -9.14 -9.84
N GLY A 73 -19.18 -8.60 -9.17
CA GLY A 73 -19.10 -8.19 -7.77
C GLY A 73 -18.75 -6.72 -7.57
N GLU A 74 -18.56 -6.34 -6.32
CA GLU A 74 -18.41 -4.96 -5.89
C GLU A 74 -17.16 -4.77 -5.03
N VAL A 75 -16.41 -3.71 -5.31
CA VAL A 75 -15.33 -3.18 -4.46
C VAL A 75 -15.89 -1.98 -3.70
N ILE A 76 -16.00 -2.11 -2.39
CA ILE A 76 -16.57 -1.08 -1.52
C ILE A 76 -15.48 -0.60 -0.56
N ILE A 77 -15.24 0.73 -0.53
CA ILE A 77 -14.26 1.36 0.36
C ILE A 77 -14.99 2.42 1.19
N ASP A 78 -14.88 2.32 2.51
CA ASP A 78 -15.55 3.17 3.50
C ASP A 78 -17.05 3.36 3.19
N GLY A 79 -17.72 2.25 2.77
CA GLY A 79 -19.15 2.21 2.44
C GLY A 79 -19.52 2.68 1.02
N ILE A 80 -18.56 3.07 0.19
CA ILE A 80 -18.79 3.58 -1.16
C ILE A 80 -18.37 2.52 -2.19
N ASN A 81 -19.28 2.18 -3.12
CA ASN A 81 -18.95 1.34 -4.27
C ASN A 81 -17.98 2.07 -5.20
N CYS A 82 -16.83 1.45 -5.45
CA CYS A 82 -15.72 2.06 -6.16
C CYS A 82 -15.53 1.52 -7.58
N ASN A 83 -16.36 0.62 -8.08
CA ASN A 83 -16.13 -0.03 -9.38
C ASN A 83 -15.88 0.98 -10.51
N ASN A 84 -16.57 2.12 -10.50
CA ASN A 84 -16.45 3.18 -11.51
C ASN A 84 -15.56 4.35 -11.07
N LEU A 85 -14.95 4.29 -9.89
CA LEU A 85 -14.05 5.35 -9.43
C LEU A 85 -12.65 5.14 -10.01
N PRO A 86 -12.05 6.15 -10.68
CA PRO A 86 -10.70 6.08 -11.20
C PRO A 86 -9.65 6.02 -10.08
N ILE A 87 -8.46 5.55 -10.42
CA ILE A 87 -7.36 5.33 -9.47
C ILE A 87 -7.04 6.57 -8.64
N ASN A 88 -6.83 7.71 -9.30
CA ASN A 88 -6.47 8.97 -8.65
C ASN A 88 -7.51 9.41 -7.61
N GLU A 89 -8.80 9.23 -7.90
CA GLU A 89 -9.86 9.54 -6.97
C GLU A 89 -9.87 8.58 -5.76
N ARG A 90 -9.65 7.28 -5.98
CA ARG A 90 -9.55 6.31 -4.88
C ARG A 90 -8.40 6.66 -3.93
N PHE A 91 -7.22 6.93 -4.48
CA PHE A 91 -6.04 7.28 -3.67
C PHE A 91 -6.26 8.54 -2.85
N THR A 92 -6.83 9.58 -3.45
CA THR A 92 -7.10 10.85 -2.78
C THR A 92 -8.22 10.74 -1.75
N LYS A 93 -9.38 10.21 -2.17
CA LYS A 93 -10.59 10.15 -1.35
C LYS A 93 -10.44 9.24 -0.13
N PHE A 94 -9.83 8.08 -0.30
CA PHE A 94 -9.70 7.08 0.77
C PHE A 94 -8.32 7.09 1.44
N LYS A 95 -7.44 7.99 1.04
CA LYS A 95 -6.06 8.07 1.54
C LYS A 95 -5.39 6.70 1.50
N ILE A 96 -5.26 6.13 0.30
CA ILE A 96 -4.58 4.85 0.10
C ILE A 96 -3.07 5.11 -0.03
N GLY A 97 -2.27 4.43 0.78
CA GLY A 97 -0.82 4.30 0.59
C GLY A 97 -0.51 2.96 -0.07
N LEU A 98 0.37 2.95 -1.05
CA LEU A 98 0.77 1.73 -1.75
C LEU A 98 2.29 1.59 -1.72
N VAL A 99 2.75 0.45 -1.25
CA VAL A 99 4.13 -0.01 -1.37
C VAL A 99 4.14 -1.16 -2.37
N PRO A 100 4.56 -0.92 -3.63
CA PRO A 100 4.57 -1.95 -4.65
C PRO A 100 5.71 -2.96 -4.40
N GLN A 101 5.61 -4.12 -5.05
CA GLN A 101 6.66 -5.14 -5.01
C GLN A 101 7.99 -4.59 -5.57
N TYR A 102 7.92 -3.89 -6.71
CA TYR A 102 9.07 -3.27 -7.39
C TYR A 102 8.82 -1.79 -7.66
N GLY A 103 9.91 -1.01 -7.72
CA GLY A 103 9.85 0.42 -8.06
C GLY A 103 9.36 1.30 -6.89
N GLY A 104 8.66 2.37 -7.23
CA GLY A 104 8.13 3.33 -6.27
C GLY A 104 9.09 4.47 -5.90
N ILE A 105 10.34 4.48 -6.44
CA ILE A 105 11.32 5.55 -6.25
C ILE A 105 11.84 6.08 -7.58
N ILE A 106 12.24 7.33 -7.60
CA ILE A 106 12.97 7.93 -8.72
C ILE A 106 14.46 7.79 -8.44
N HIS A 107 15.12 6.94 -9.22
CA HIS A 107 16.49 6.48 -8.98
C HIS A 107 17.53 7.60 -8.99
N ASP A 108 17.39 8.60 -9.86
CA ASP A 108 18.33 9.71 -10.00
C ASP A 108 18.12 10.85 -9.00
N LEU A 109 17.00 10.86 -8.28
CA LEU A 109 16.76 11.77 -7.18
C LEU A 109 17.42 11.26 -5.89
N THR A 110 17.79 12.21 -5.01
CA THR A 110 18.23 11.86 -3.66
C THR A 110 17.08 11.28 -2.84
N LEU A 111 17.42 10.64 -1.71
CA LEU A 111 16.41 10.18 -0.76
C LEU A 111 15.49 11.33 -0.34
N LEU A 112 16.06 12.47 0.02
CA LEU A 112 15.30 13.64 0.45
C LEU A 112 14.39 14.18 -0.66
N ASP A 113 14.88 14.22 -1.93
CA ASP A 113 14.10 14.75 -3.04
C ASP A 113 12.92 13.83 -3.40
N ASN A 114 13.08 12.50 -3.26
CA ASN A 114 11.95 11.57 -3.39
C ASN A 114 10.86 11.86 -2.34
N LEU A 115 11.24 12.08 -1.07
CA LEU A 115 10.28 12.44 -0.01
C LEU A 115 9.61 13.79 -0.29
N LYS A 116 10.39 14.81 -0.71
CA LYS A 116 9.84 16.13 -1.05
C LYS A 116 8.83 16.03 -2.18
N LEU A 117 9.17 15.37 -3.28
CA LEU A 117 8.29 15.23 -4.44
C LEU A 117 6.92 14.66 -4.05
N VAL A 118 6.89 13.55 -3.30
CA VAL A 118 5.62 12.95 -2.87
C VAL A 118 4.87 13.86 -1.89
N SER A 119 5.59 14.56 -1.01
CA SER A 119 4.96 15.48 -0.07
C SER A 119 4.29 16.66 -0.76
N GLU A 120 4.87 17.19 -1.84
CA GLU A 120 4.31 18.27 -2.63
C GLU A 120 3.00 17.89 -3.33
N ILE A 121 2.89 16.64 -3.77
CA ILE A 121 1.65 16.13 -4.38
C ILE A 121 0.50 16.08 -3.35
N HIS A 122 0.80 15.75 -2.09
CA HIS A 122 -0.23 15.44 -1.10
C HIS A 122 -0.49 16.56 -0.07
N ILE A 123 0.51 17.40 0.21
CA ILE A 123 0.43 18.40 1.29
C ILE A 123 0.67 19.80 0.71
N LYS A 124 -0.34 20.67 0.75
CA LYS A 124 -0.25 22.02 0.17
C LYS A 124 0.65 22.96 0.99
N ALA A 125 0.53 22.95 2.32
CA ALA A 125 1.28 23.85 3.20
C ALA A 125 2.74 23.40 3.35
N LYS A 126 3.69 24.30 3.08
CA LYS A 126 5.13 24.04 3.11
C LYS A 126 5.59 23.57 4.50
N GLU A 127 5.15 24.25 5.53
CA GLU A 127 5.53 23.98 6.92
C GLU A 127 5.09 22.56 7.33
N LEU A 128 3.89 22.12 6.93
CA LEU A 128 3.39 20.77 7.20
C LEU A 128 4.17 19.71 6.43
N ARG A 129 4.62 20.01 5.19
CA ARG A 129 5.50 19.11 4.44
C ARG A 129 6.82 18.88 5.17
N GLU A 130 7.47 19.97 5.59
CA GLU A 130 8.75 19.93 6.31
C GLU A 130 8.63 19.15 7.62
N GLN A 131 7.60 19.43 8.41
CA GLN A 131 7.34 18.69 9.65
C GLN A 131 7.15 17.19 9.38
N LYS A 132 6.36 16.84 8.34
CA LYS A 132 6.09 15.45 7.99
C LYS A 132 7.35 14.73 7.51
N ILE A 133 8.14 15.38 6.65
CA ILE A 133 9.41 14.84 6.15
C ILE A 133 10.37 14.62 7.31
N ASN A 134 10.57 15.61 8.19
CA ASN A 134 11.47 15.51 9.34
C ASN A 134 11.06 14.37 10.28
N LYS A 135 9.75 14.20 10.53
CA LYS A 135 9.25 13.07 11.30
C LYS A 135 9.61 11.72 10.66
N LEU A 136 9.46 11.58 9.35
CA LEU A 136 9.79 10.35 8.64
C LEU A 136 11.30 10.10 8.60
N ILE A 137 12.12 11.16 8.42
CA ILE A 137 13.57 11.05 8.49
C ILE A 137 14.00 10.44 9.82
N SER A 138 13.53 10.98 10.94
CA SER A 138 13.85 10.45 12.26
C SER A 138 13.30 9.05 12.49
N GLN A 139 12.04 8.78 12.06
CA GLN A 139 11.40 7.48 12.26
C GLN A 139 12.11 6.33 11.52
N PHE A 140 12.69 6.63 10.34
CA PHE A 140 13.35 5.64 9.49
C PHE A 140 14.88 5.70 9.55
N GLU A 141 15.44 6.60 10.38
CA GLU A 141 16.89 6.78 10.58
C GLU A 141 17.58 7.14 9.26
N PHE A 142 17.06 8.17 8.56
CA PHE A 142 17.56 8.59 7.25
C PHE A 142 18.59 9.73 7.28
N GLU A 143 18.97 10.24 8.45
CA GLU A 143 19.78 11.45 8.63
C GLU A 143 21.08 11.43 7.79
N SER A 144 21.76 10.30 7.76
CA SER A 144 23.01 10.13 7.00
C SER A 144 22.81 9.86 5.51
N LEU A 145 21.58 9.59 5.06
CA LEU A 145 21.28 9.13 3.71
C LEU A 145 20.63 10.20 2.82
N LEU A 146 20.29 11.37 3.38
CA LEU A 146 19.45 12.37 2.73
C LEU A 146 19.97 12.84 1.35
N LYS A 147 21.28 12.94 1.20
CA LYS A 147 21.94 13.42 -0.03
C LYS A 147 22.36 12.30 -0.98
N ILE A 148 22.15 11.03 -0.59
CA ILE A 148 22.49 9.88 -1.42
C ILE A 148 21.44 9.71 -2.50
N LYS A 149 21.84 9.51 -3.75
CA LYS A 149 20.94 9.17 -4.85
C LYS A 149 20.28 7.83 -4.57
N SER A 150 19.01 7.73 -4.86
CA SER A 150 18.24 6.54 -4.50
C SER A 150 18.70 5.27 -5.24
N LYS A 151 19.37 5.40 -6.39
CA LYS A 151 20.02 4.26 -7.06
C LYS A 151 21.14 3.63 -6.23
N ASP A 152 21.83 4.43 -5.42
CA ASP A 152 23.01 4.04 -4.63
C ASP A 152 22.64 3.50 -3.24
N LEU A 153 21.35 3.56 -2.86
CA LEU A 153 20.84 2.98 -1.63
C LEU A 153 20.83 1.44 -1.69
N SER A 154 21.06 0.78 -0.55
CA SER A 154 20.87 -0.67 -0.43
C SER A 154 19.40 -1.07 -0.67
N GLY A 155 19.13 -2.36 -0.95
CA GLY A 155 17.76 -2.86 -1.14
C GLY A 155 16.85 -2.55 0.04
N GLY A 156 17.35 -2.76 1.27
CA GLY A 156 16.60 -2.44 2.50
C GLY A 156 16.35 -0.94 2.67
N GLN A 157 17.33 -0.08 2.36
CA GLN A 157 17.17 1.37 2.40
C GLN A 157 16.15 1.85 1.35
N LYS A 158 16.20 1.30 0.13
CA LYS A 158 15.19 1.56 -0.91
C LYS A 158 13.79 1.19 -0.43
N LYS A 159 13.65 0.02 0.20
CA LYS A 159 12.34 -0.43 0.71
C LYS A 159 11.85 0.47 1.86
N LYS A 160 12.72 0.85 2.80
CA LYS A 160 12.40 1.83 3.85
C LYS A 160 11.91 3.16 3.22
N LEU A 161 12.59 3.66 2.18
CA LEU A 161 12.20 4.88 1.48
C LEU A 161 10.81 4.77 0.85
N VAL A 162 10.51 3.69 0.13
CA VAL A 162 9.18 3.48 -0.47
C VAL A 162 8.09 3.45 0.59
N ILE A 163 8.35 2.79 1.73
CA ILE A 163 7.40 2.76 2.86
C ILE A 163 7.20 4.18 3.43
N ALA A 164 8.28 4.92 3.66
CA ALA A 164 8.21 6.30 4.15
C ALA A 164 7.41 7.19 3.21
N MET A 165 7.61 7.07 1.89
CA MET A 165 6.86 7.81 0.87
C MET A 165 5.36 7.45 0.94
N ALA A 166 5.00 6.18 1.10
CA ALA A 166 3.60 5.76 1.23
C ALA A 166 2.92 6.30 2.50
N LEU A 167 3.70 6.62 3.55
CA LEU A 167 3.21 7.17 4.82
C LEU A 167 3.09 8.71 4.82
N ILE A 168 3.54 9.42 3.78
CA ILE A 168 3.53 10.90 3.75
C ILE A 168 2.11 11.47 3.94
N ASN A 169 1.11 10.88 3.31
CA ASN A 169 -0.27 11.36 3.34
C ASN A 169 -1.12 10.81 4.51
N ASP A 170 -0.50 10.25 5.55
CA ASP A 170 -1.20 9.58 6.66
C ASP A 170 -2.32 8.64 6.15
N PRO A 171 -1.97 7.55 5.47
CA PRO A 171 -2.94 6.70 4.79
C PRO A 171 -3.89 6.04 5.79
N LYS A 172 -5.19 5.96 5.43
CA LYS A 172 -6.20 5.17 6.15
C LYS A 172 -6.14 3.69 5.77
N ILE A 173 -5.64 3.41 4.57
CA ILE A 173 -5.42 2.06 4.03
C ILE A 173 -3.99 2.01 3.53
N LEU A 174 -3.18 1.11 4.06
CA LEU A 174 -1.82 0.87 3.59
C LEU A 174 -1.75 -0.52 2.96
N LEU A 175 -1.42 -0.56 1.68
CA LEU A 175 -1.24 -1.78 0.91
C LEU A 175 0.26 -2.05 0.75
N LEU A 176 0.71 -3.22 1.19
CA LEU A 176 2.12 -3.64 1.13
C LEU A 176 2.21 -4.91 0.28
N ASP A 177 2.70 -4.78 -0.97
CA ASP A 177 2.89 -5.93 -1.86
C ASP A 177 4.31 -6.48 -1.70
N GLU A 178 4.42 -7.65 -1.11
CA GLU A 178 5.68 -8.34 -0.78
C GLU A 178 6.73 -7.42 -0.11
N PRO A 179 6.38 -6.77 1.02
CA PRO A 179 7.23 -5.74 1.63
C PRO A 179 8.60 -6.25 2.09
N PHE A 180 8.74 -7.54 2.27
CA PHE A 180 9.97 -8.19 2.73
C PHE A 180 10.74 -8.94 1.63
N ALA A 181 10.25 -8.92 0.38
CA ALA A 181 10.99 -9.44 -0.75
C ALA A 181 12.31 -8.67 -0.89
N ALA A 182 13.44 -9.36 -0.97
CA ALA A 182 14.79 -8.83 -1.01
C ALA A 182 15.37 -8.27 0.32
N LEU A 183 14.72 -8.51 1.46
CA LEU A 183 15.38 -8.33 2.75
C LEU A 183 16.00 -9.67 3.17
N ASP A 184 17.29 -9.67 3.54
CA ASP A 184 17.91 -10.82 4.18
C ASP A 184 17.16 -11.16 5.46
N ILE A 185 16.75 -12.42 5.60
CA ILE A 185 15.98 -12.92 6.76
C ILE A 185 16.69 -12.63 8.08
N LEU A 186 18.01 -12.42 8.06
CA LEU A 186 18.84 -12.08 9.24
C LEU A 186 18.72 -10.62 9.70
N THR A 187 18.10 -9.74 8.92
CA THR A 187 17.92 -8.30 9.26
C THR A 187 16.53 -8.00 9.85
N ILE A 188 15.66 -9.01 9.95
CA ILE A 188 14.36 -8.86 10.59
C ILE A 188 14.52 -9.19 12.09
N LYS A 189 14.91 -8.20 12.88
CA LYS A 189 14.81 -8.23 14.35
C LYS A 189 13.59 -7.45 14.81
#